data_c4f19e041f3d42f1197a2e7345ea96e4
#
_entry.id   c4f19e041f3d42f1197a2e7345ea96e4
#
_cell.length_a   1.000
_cell.length_b   1.000
_cell.length_c   1.000
_cell.angle_alpha   90.00
_cell.angle_beta   90.00
_cell.angle_gamma   90.00
#
_symmetry.space_group_name_H-M   'P 1'
#
loop_
_entity.id
_entity.type
_entity.pdbx_description
1 polymer ?
#
loop_
_entity_poly.entity_id
_entity_poly.type
_entity_poly.pdbx_seq_one_letter_code
_entity_poly.pdbx_strand_id
1 'polypeptide(L)'
;MNGLTVGAAAKATGWSARMLRYLEGARLVVPRRSAAGYRLYGLRELNQLRSLGQLRSRFGAELTDIAFAARLRREPALRGAVDTWLAGSEVRLADWVDWEQRKHERLLAA
;
A
#
# COMPACT_ATOMS: atom_id res chain seq x y z
N MET A 1 -13.74 -28.03 9.25
CA MET A 1 -13.23 -27.10 8.25
C MET A 1 -12.89 -25.80 8.93
N ASN A 2 -11.66 -25.34 8.78
CA ASN A 2 -11.13 -24.23 9.58
C ASN A 2 -11.06 -22.93 8.77
N GLY A 3 -12.18 -22.53 8.19
CA GLY A 3 -12.19 -21.28 7.43
C GLY A 3 -13.52 -21.02 6.76
N LEU A 4 -13.75 -19.75 6.45
CA LEU A 4 -14.92 -19.29 5.72
C LEU A 4 -14.62 -19.20 4.24
N THR A 5 -15.65 -19.46 3.41
CA THR A 5 -15.56 -19.18 1.97
C THR A 5 -15.45 -17.67 1.74
N VAL A 6 -15.10 -17.28 0.52
CA VAL A 6 -15.03 -15.85 0.17
C VAL A 6 -16.36 -15.13 0.39
N GLY A 7 -17.49 -15.77 0.06
CA GLY A 7 -18.82 -15.20 0.29
C GLY A 7 -19.16 -15.02 1.76
N ALA A 8 -18.86 -16.05 2.56
CA ALA A 8 -19.08 -16.00 4.02
C ALA A 8 -18.17 -14.98 4.70
N ALA A 9 -16.91 -14.89 4.26
CA ALA A 9 -15.95 -13.90 4.77
C ALA A 9 -16.40 -12.48 4.42
N ALA A 10 -16.90 -12.27 3.23
CA ALA A 10 -17.44 -10.97 2.81
C ALA A 10 -18.59 -10.54 3.71
N LYS A 11 -19.52 -11.45 3.99
CA LYS A 11 -20.66 -11.18 4.90
C LYS A 11 -20.17 -10.87 6.31
N ALA A 12 -19.20 -11.64 6.82
CA ALA A 12 -18.73 -11.51 8.21
C ALA A 12 -17.95 -10.21 8.44
N THR A 13 -17.27 -9.69 7.43
CA THR A 13 -16.35 -8.56 7.58
C THR A 13 -16.83 -7.26 6.96
N GLY A 14 -17.83 -7.33 6.09
CA GLY A 14 -18.30 -6.17 5.34
C GLY A 14 -17.48 -5.86 4.08
N TRP A 15 -16.39 -6.57 3.83
CA TRP A 15 -15.63 -6.44 2.60
C TRP A 15 -16.38 -7.15 1.45
N SER A 16 -16.35 -6.57 0.26
CA SER A 16 -16.93 -7.24 -0.90
C SER A 16 -16.04 -8.39 -1.37
N ALA A 17 -16.62 -9.39 -2.01
CA ALA A 17 -15.85 -10.51 -2.58
C ALA A 17 -14.79 -10.01 -3.56
N ARG A 18 -15.12 -8.98 -4.35
CA ARG A 18 -14.19 -8.36 -5.30
C ARG A 18 -12.98 -7.78 -4.59
N MET A 19 -13.19 -7.07 -3.48
CA MET A 19 -12.12 -6.48 -2.69
C MET A 19 -11.26 -7.55 -2.02
N LEU A 20 -11.87 -8.65 -1.56
CA LEU A 20 -11.12 -9.76 -0.98
C LEU A 20 -10.16 -10.37 -2.02
N ARG A 21 -10.59 -10.48 -3.27
CA ARG A 21 -9.72 -10.96 -4.35
C ARG A 21 -8.60 -9.97 -4.65
N TYR A 22 -8.90 -8.68 -4.62
CA TYR A 22 -7.88 -7.63 -4.78
C TYR A 22 -6.82 -7.72 -3.67
N LEU A 23 -7.25 -7.88 -2.42
CA LEU A 23 -6.34 -7.97 -1.27
C LEU A 23 -5.43 -9.20 -1.37
N GLU A 24 -5.93 -10.30 -1.91
CA GLU A 24 -5.11 -11.49 -2.16
C GLU A 24 -4.05 -11.20 -3.23
N GLY A 25 -4.45 -10.59 -4.35
CA GLY A 25 -3.53 -10.22 -5.42
C GLY A 25 -2.46 -9.24 -4.97
N ALA A 26 -2.82 -8.32 -4.09
CA ALA A 26 -1.89 -7.36 -3.50
C ALA A 26 -1.07 -7.93 -2.34
N ARG A 27 -1.29 -9.18 -1.97
CA ARG A 27 -0.63 -9.88 -0.86
C ARG A 27 -0.82 -9.20 0.50
N LEU A 28 -1.95 -8.56 0.68
CA LEU A 28 -2.29 -7.92 1.96
C LEU A 28 -3.03 -8.89 2.88
N VAL A 29 -3.99 -9.63 2.33
CA VAL A 29 -4.68 -10.70 3.04
C VAL A 29 -4.76 -11.90 2.11
N VAL A 30 -4.01 -12.94 2.43
CA VAL A 30 -3.89 -14.14 1.59
C VAL A 30 -4.53 -15.31 2.31
N PRO A 31 -5.70 -15.80 1.84
CA PRO A 31 -6.34 -16.94 2.44
C PRO A 31 -5.62 -18.24 2.11
N ARG A 32 -5.80 -19.26 2.94
CA ARG A 32 -5.36 -20.60 2.59
C ARG A 32 -6.29 -21.16 1.52
N ARG A 33 -5.86 -22.24 0.88
CA ARG A 33 -6.65 -22.96 -0.10
C ARG A 33 -7.06 -24.32 0.43
N SER A 34 -8.29 -24.73 0.16
CA SER A 34 -8.71 -26.11 0.41
C SER A 34 -8.04 -27.05 -0.59
N ALA A 35 -8.18 -28.36 -0.36
CA ALA A 35 -7.67 -29.38 -1.29
C ALA A 35 -8.24 -29.19 -2.71
N ALA A 36 -9.48 -28.68 -2.80
CA ALA A 36 -10.13 -28.40 -4.09
C ALA A 36 -9.77 -27.03 -4.69
N GLY A 37 -8.92 -26.25 -4.03
CA GLY A 37 -8.46 -24.95 -4.52
C GLY A 37 -9.31 -23.75 -4.12
N TYR A 38 -10.32 -23.95 -3.26
CA TYR A 38 -11.16 -22.85 -2.78
C TYR A 38 -10.47 -22.04 -1.69
N ARG A 39 -10.74 -20.73 -1.66
CA ARG A 39 -10.22 -19.82 -0.63
C ARG A 39 -10.87 -20.12 0.71
N LEU A 40 -10.06 -20.18 1.77
CA LEU A 40 -10.51 -20.40 3.14
C LEU A 40 -9.95 -19.27 4.03
N TYR A 41 -10.86 -18.45 4.56
CA TYR A 41 -10.51 -17.34 5.45
C TYR A 41 -10.65 -17.81 6.90
N GLY A 42 -9.52 -17.99 7.56
CA GLY A 42 -9.48 -18.38 8.97
C GLY A 42 -9.50 -17.16 9.88
N LEU A 43 -9.37 -17.40 11.18
CA LEU A 43 -9.40 -16.34 12.19
C LEU A 43 -8.33 -15.26 11.94
N ARG A 44 -7.14 -15.68 11.53
CA ARG A 44 -6.05 -14.75 11.22
C ARG A 44 -6.44 -13.79 10.10
N GLU A 45 -6.99 -14.31 9.02
CA GLU A 45 -7.38 -13.50 7.86
C GLU A 45 -8.55 -12.59 8.19
N LEU A 46 -9.51 -13.07 8.97
CA LEU A 46 -10.65 -12.26 9.42
C LEU A 46 -10.20 -11.10 10.30
N ASN A 47 -9.24 -11.34 11.19
CA ASN A 47 -8.65 -10.28 12.01
C ASN A 47 -7.85 -9.30 11.18
N GLN A 48 -7.11 -9.75 10.17
CA GLN A 48 -6.42 -8.88 9.23
C GLN A 48 -7.40 -7.98 8.48
N LEU A 49 -8.51 -8.53 8.03
CA LEU A 49 -9.54 -7.75 7.32
C LEU A 49 -10.13 -6.67 8.21
N ARG A 50 -10.44 -6.98 9.45
CA ARG A 50 -10.96 -5.99 10.42
C ARG A 50 -9.95 -4.90 10.69
N SER A 51 -8.71 -5.28 10.97
CA SER A 51 -7.62 -4.33 11.26
C SER A 51 -7.32 -3.43 10.08
N LEU A 52 -7.38 -3.97 8.87
CA LEU A 52 -7.18 -3.20 7.65
C LEU A 52 -8.28 -2.16 7.46
N GLY A 53 -9.53 -2.54 7.73
CA GLY A 53 -10.66 -1.61 7.69
C GLY A 53 -10.50 -0.45 8.67
N GLN A 54 -10.06 -0.77 9.90
CA GLN A 54 -9.79 0.22 10.94
C GLN A 54 -8.63 1.16 10.54
N LEU A 55 -7.58 0.61 9.97
CA LEU A 55 -6.44 1.38 9.50
C LEU A 55 -6.86 2.40 8.43
N ARG A 56 -7.67 1.98 7.47
CA ARG A 56 -8.20 2.86 6.44
C ARG A 56 -9.06 3.98 7.02
N SER A 57 -9.98 3.63 7.90
CA SER A 57 -10.88 4.61 8.53
C SER A 57 -10.12 5.61 9.38
N ARG A 58 -9.15 5.13 10.14
CA ARG A 58 -8.40 5.94 11.09
C ARG A 58 -7.48 6.95 10.41
N PHE A 59 -6.81 6.53 9.33
CA PHE A 59 -5.78 7.35 8.68
C PHE A 59 -6.18 7.85 7.30
N GLY A 60 -7.34 7.47 6.79
CA GLY A 60 -7.76 7.84 5.45
C GLY A 60 -6.87 7.24 4.35
N ALA A 61 -6.20 6.13 4.64
CA ALA A 61 -5.26 5.54 3.70
C ALA A 61 -5.98 4.76 2.61
N GLU A 62 -5.51 4.89 1.38
CA GLU A 62 -5.99 4.09 0.25
C GLU A 62 -5.37 2.70 0.28
N LEU A 63 -6.08 1.70 -0.24
CA LEU A 63 -5.54 0.33 -0.32
C LEU A 63 -4.28 0.25 -1.17
N THR A 64 -4.20 1.06 -2.23
CA THR A 64 -3.01 1.13 -3.08
C THR A 64 -1.80 1.65 -2.32
N ASP A 65 -1.99 2.62 -1.42
CA ASP A 65 -0.92 3.13 -0.56
C ASP A 65 -0.40 2.05 0.38
N ILE A 66 -1.32 1.30 0.99
CA ILE A 66 -0.99 0.21 1.92
C ILE A 66 -0.29 -0.91 1.18
N ALA A 67 -0.77 -1.26 -0.02
CA ALA A 67 -0.15 -2.28 -0.87
C ALA A 67 1.28 -1.89 -1.26
N PHE A 68 1.50 -0.63 -1.59
CA PHE A 68 2.83 -0.12 -1.92
C PHE A 68 3.76 -0.15 -0.71
N ALA A 69 3.27 0.27 0.45
CA ALA A 69 4.04 0.21 1.70
C ALA A 69 4.45 -1.23 2.02
N ALA A 70 3.55 -2.20 1.81
CA ALA A 70 3.86 -3.61 2.01
C ALA A 70 4.93 -4.11 1.03
N ARG A 71 4.91 -3.64 -0.22
CA ARG A 71 5.95 -3.95 -1.20
C ARG A 71 7.30 -3.41 -0.78
N LEU A 72 7.36 -2.20 -0.26
CA LEU A 72 8.60 -1.60 0.23
C LEU A 72 9.25 -2.45 1.31
N ARG A 73 8.45 -3.06 2.18
CA ARG A 73 8.97 -3.96 3.21
C ARG A 73 9.50 -5.27 2.64
N ARG A 74 8.85 -5.80 1.61
CA ARG A 74 9.21 -7.09 1.01
C ARG A 74 10.33 -7.00 -0.02
N GLU A 75 10.50 -5.84 -0.66
CA GLU A 75 11.39 -5.66 -1.81
C GLU A 75 12.47 -4.62 -1.49
N PRO A 76 13.62 -5.06 -0.94
CA PRO A 76 14.69 -4.11 -0.58
C PRO A 76 15.20 -3.27 -1.76
N ALA A 77 15.23 -3.82 -2.96
CA ALA A 77 15.66 -3.09 -4.15
C ALA A 77 14.70 -1.94 -4.47
N LEU A 78 13.39 -2.17 -4.35
CA LEU A 78 12.38 -1.13 -4.54
C LEU A 78 12.52 -0.05 -3.47
N ARG A 79 12.67 -0.46 -2.22
CA ARG A 79 12.84 0.47 -1.09
C ARG A 79 14.06 1.36 -1.30
N GLY A 80 15.20 0.77 -1.69
CA GLY A 80 16.42 1.52 -1.98
C GLY A 80 16.24 2.51 -3.13
N ALA A 81 15.55 2.10 -4.18
CA ALA A 81 15.27 2.97 -5.32
C ALA A 81 14.37 4.15 -4.94
N VAL A 82 13.35 3.89 -4.13
CA VAL A 82 12.44 4.94 -3.64
C VAL A 82 13.18 5.90 -2.72
N ASP A 83 13.96 5.39 -1.78
CA ASP A 83 14.76 6.21 -0.87
C ASP A 83 15.73 7.11 -1.63
N THR A 84 16.40 6.57 -2.64
CA THR A 84 17.31 7.32 -3.51
C THR A 84 16.56 8.41 -4.28
N TRP A 85 15.41 8.08 -4.81
CA TRP A 85 14.59 9.05 -5.54
C TRP A 85 14.11 10.18 -4.62
N LEU A 86 13.66 9.85 -3.42
CA LEU A 86 13.21 10.86 -2.45
C LEU A 86 14.34 11.80 -2.07
N ALA A 87 15.51 11.26 -1.75
CA ALA A 87 16.69 12.07 -1.42
C ALA A 87 17.12 12.94 -2.62
N GLY A 88 17.12 12.36 -3.81
CA GLY A 88 17.45 13.07 -5.05
C GLY A 88 16.44 14.17 -5.37
N SER A 89 15.16 13.93 -5.14
CA SER A 89 14.12 14.95 -5.36
C SER A 89 14.29 16.15 -4.43
N GLU A 90 14.60 15.90 -3.16
CA GLU A 90 14.85 16.96 -2.19
C GLU A 90 16.05 17.82 -2.60
N VAL A 91 17.14 17.19 -2.97
CA VAL A 91 18.36 17.90 -3.44
C VAL A 91 18.07 18.69 -4.72
N ARG A 92 17.42 18.07 -5.69
CA ARG A 92 17.07 18.74 -6.96
C ARG A 92 16.16 19.94 -6.75
N LEU A 93 15.19 19.82 -5.83
CA LEU A 93 14.28 20.90 -5.54
C LEU A 93 15.03 22.09 -4.94
N ALA A 94 15.93 21.83 -3.98
CA ALA A 94 16.77 22.84 -3.39
C ALA A 94 17.67 23.51 -4.43
N ASP A 95 18.32 22.71 -5.29
CA ASP A 95 19.17 23.21 -6.37
C ASP A 95 18.39 24.05 -7.37
N TRP A 96 17.17 23.65 -7.69
CA TRP A 96 16.31 24.37 -8.63
C TRP A 96 15.90 25.74 -8.05
N VAL A 97 15.51 25.78 -6.79
CA VAL A 97 15.14 27.02 -6.11
C VAL A 97 16.33 27.99 -6.10
N ASP A 98 17.52 27.49 -5.75
CA ASP A 98 18.75 28.25 -5.74
C ASP A 98 19.07 28.83 -7.14
N TRP A 99 18.95 28.02 -8.18
CA TRP A 99 19.18 28.42 -9.55
C TRP A 99 18.19 29.51 -9.99
N GLU A 100 16.92 29.35 -9.68
CA GLU A 100 15.88 30.34 -10.00
C GLU A 100 16.15 31.65 -9.29
N GLN A 101 16.57 31.62 -8.04
CA GLN A 101 16.90 32.79 -7.27
C GLN A 101 18.09 33.55 -7.85
N ARG A 102 19.16 32.86 -8.24
CA ARG A 102 20.32 33.45 -8.90
C ARG A 102 19.97 34.09 -10.25
N LYS A 103 19.13 33.44 -11.02
CA LYS A 103 18.60 33.94 -12.27
C LYS A 103 17.84 35.25 -12.06
N HIS A 104 17.01 35.29 -11.04
CA HIS A 104 16.24 36.47 -10.68
C HIS A 104 17.14 37.63 -10.27
N GLU A 105 18.15 37.40 -9.46
CA GLU A 105 19.13 38.36 -9.04
C GLU A 105 19.89 38.96 -10.24
N ARG A 106 20.27 38.11 -11.20
CA ARG A 106 20.95 38.59 -12.43
C ARG A 106 20.06 39.49 -13.26
N LEU A 107 18.79 39.19 -13.38
CA LEU A 107 17.82 40.01 -14.10
C LEU A 107 17.60 41.36 -13.42
N LEU A 108 17.62 41.38 -12.09
CA LEU A 108 17.47 42.61 -11.32
C LEU A 108 18.75 43.47 -11.35
N ALA A 109 19.91 42.83 -11.47
CA ALA A 109 21.21 43.52 -11.53
C ALA A 109 21.51 44.15 -12.93
N ALA A 110 20.84 43.65 -13.95
CA ALA A 110 20.94 44.18 -15.27
C ALA A 110 20.07 45.42 -15.46
#